data_2ad9cbd9ea4eb57656cbbcd088d6c745
#
_entry.id   2ad9cbd9ea4eb57656cbbcd088d6c745
#
_cell.length_a   1.000
_cell.length_b   1.000
_cell.length_c   1.000
_cell.angle_alpha   90.00
_cell.angle_beta   90.00
_cell.angle_gamma   90.00
#
_symmetry.space_group_name_H-M   'P 1'
#
loop_
_entity.id
_entity.type
_entity.pdbx_description
1 polymer ?
#
loop_
_entity_poly.entity_id
_entity_poly.type
_entity_poly.pdbx_seq_one_letter_code
_entity_poly.pdbx_strand_id
1 'polypeptide(L)'
;MSKYSRDLKIIIANEFLAGESSETLSKRYAISSRQIRYWSQVVAIHGDKSFQSTAHLRHAQARLQALKLMWTNDWSLGHTSAMLNLASPGLLFVWLDRYREKGFSGLEYQSRGKPSMKPSRIVSTHCNDEKTVEELKEEIAYLQAENAVLKKWEELRQTKRQQTKKKR
;
A
#
# COMPACT_ATOMS: atom_id res chain seq x y z
N MET A 1 7.00 3.43 -18.04
CA MET A 1 8.18 2.55 -18.12
C MET A 1 9.18 2.95 -17.05
N SER A 2 9.94 2.00 -16.49
CA SER A 2 11.03 2.30 -15.55
C SER A 2 12.21 2.90 -16.32
N LYS A 3 12.89 3.90 -15.72
CA LYS A 3 14.07 4.56 -16.31
C LYS A 3 15.21 3.56 -16.59
N TYR A 4 15.32 2.52 -15.77
CA TYR A 4 16.38 1.51 -15.82
C TYR A 4 15.81 0.15 -16.15
N SER A 5 16.54 -0.65 -16.96
CA SER A 5 16.15 -2.02 -17.26
C SER A 5 16.19 -2.92 -16.03
N ARG A 6 15.49 -4.05 -16.08
CA ARG A 6 15.48 -5.03 -15.00
C ARG A 6 16.88 -5.59 -14.77
N ASP A 7 17.56 -5.98 -15.85
CA ASP A 7 18.87 -6.62 -15.79
C ASP A 7 19.92 -5.70 -15.17
N LEU A 8 19.92 -4.41 -15.56
CA LEU A 8 20.82 -3.43 -14.96
C LEU A 8 20.61 -3.31 -13.44
N LYS A 9 19.36 -3.33 -12.97
CA LYS A 9 19.07 -3.26 -11.52
C LYS A 9 19.60 -4.48 -10.78
N ILE A 10 19.47 -5.67 -11.37
CA ILE A 10 19.97 -6.93 -10.80
C ILE A 10 21.50 -6.93 -10.76
N ILE A 11 22.16 -6.52 -11.84
CA ILE A 11 23.64 -6.43 -11.89
C ILE A 11 24.16 -5.53 -10.79
N ILE A 12 23.65 -4.29 -10.69
CA ILE A 12 24.11 -3.32 -9.69
C ILE A 12 23.79 -3.81 -8.25
N ALA A 13 22.63 -4.43 -8.06
CA ALA A 13 22.27 -5.00 -6.77
C ALA A 13 23.21 -6.12 -6.35
N ASN A 14 23.61 -6.99 -7.27
CA ASN A 14 24.55 -8.08 -7.00
C ASN A 14 25.97 -7.56 -6.74
N GLU A 15 26.45 -6.54 -7.44
CA GLU A 15 27.74 -5.88 -7.15
C GLU A 15 27.73 -5.29 -5.71
N PHE A 16 26.62 -4.66 -5.29
CA PHE A 16 26.49 -4.19 -3.91
C PHE A 16 26.46 -5.32 -2.90
N LEU A 17 25.76 -6.42 -3.18
CA LEU A 17 25.72 -7.60 -2.31
C LEU A 17 27.05 -8.35 -2.25
N ALA A 18 27.87 -8.25 -3.30
CA ALA A 18 29.24 -8.76 -3.33
C ALA A 18 30.22 -7.93 -2.48
N GLY A 19 29.78 -6.80 -1.92
CA GLY A 19 30.55 -5.97 -0.99
C GLY A 19 31.02 -4.62 -1.55
N GLU A 20 30.64 -4.25 -2.78
CA GLU A 20 30.96 -2.92 -3.30
C GLU A 20 30.18 -1.81 -2.57
N SER A 21 30.81 -0.66 -2.37
CA SER A 21 30.15 0.48 -1.71
C SER A 21 29.03 1.08 -2.57
N SER A 22 27.89 1.42 -1.95
CA SER A 22 26.81 2.10 -2.65
C SER A 22 27.19 3.46 -3.23
N GLU A 23 28.22 4.10 -2.68
CA GLU A 23 28.75 5.37 -3.17
C GLU A 23 29.61 5.19 -4.43
N THR A 24 30.46 4.17 -4.44
CA THR A 24 31.27 3.80 -5.61
C THR A 24 30.38 3.44 -6.78
N LEU A 25 29.37 2.60 -6.54
CA LEU A 25 28.38 2.22 -7.56
C LEU A 25 27.56 3.43 -8.03
N SER A 26 27.21 4.34 -7.10
CA SER A 26 26.49 5.58 -7.44
C SER A 26 27.28 6.45 -8.43
N LYS A 27 28.57 6.58 -8.24
CA LYS A 27 29.47 7.32 -9.15
C LYS A 27 29.63 6.60 -10.49
N ARG A 28 29.80 5.26 -10.48
CA ARG A 28 29.97 4.43 -11.68
C ARG A 28 28.75 4.43 -12.61
N TYR A 29 27.56 4.29 -12.03
CA TYR A 29 26.31 4.14 -12.78
C TYR A 29 25.46 5.43 -12.85
N ALA A 30 25.87 6.51 -12.23
CA ALA A 30 25.10 7.77 -12.08
C ALA A 30 23.68 7.53 -11.49
N ILE A 31 23.59 6.69 -10.48
CA ILE A 31 22.37 6.29 -9.79
C ILE A 31 22.52 6.61 -8.30
N SER A 32 21.46 7.14 -7.66
CA SER A 32 21.56 7.47 -6.24
C SER A 32 21.85 6.23 -5.38
N SER A 33 22.75 6.37 -4.40
CA SER A 33 23.12 5.31 -3.45
C SER A 33 21.91 4.73 -2.70
N ARG A 34 20.91 5.59 -2.42
CA ARG A 34 19.62 5.16 -1.82
C ARG A 34 18.87 4.17 -2.71
N GLN A 35 18.88 4.38 -4.02
CA GLN A 35 18.20 3.52 -4.99
C GLN A 35 18.93 2.19 -5.14
N ILE A 36 20.26 2.20 -5.12
CA ILE A 36 21.09 0.98 -5.16
C ILE A 36 20.79 0.11 -3.93
N ARG A 37 20.79 0.68 -2.74
CA ARG A 37 20.45 -0.03 -1.49
C ARG A 37 19.03 -0.61 -1.51
N TYR A 38 18.08 0.09 -2.10
CA TYR A 38 16.73 -0.42 -2.27
C TYR A 38 16.69 -1.62 -3.23
N TRP A 39 17.39 -1.53 -4.36
CA TRP A 39 17.43 -2.63 -5.32
C TRP A 39 18.12 -3.88 -4.76
N SER A 40 19.20 -3.70 -4.01
CA SER A 40 19.87 -4.83 -3.35
C SER A 40 18.97 -5.50 -2.32
N GLN A 41 18.17 -4.73 -1.58
CA GLN A 41 17.17 -5.30 -0.66
C GLN A 41 16.11 -6.13 -1.41
N VAL A 42 15.62 -5.65 -2.56
CA VAL A 42 14.66 -6.40 -3.39
C VAL A 42 15.29 -7.68 -3.93
N VAL A 43 16.54 -7.61 -4.43
CA VAL A 43 17.24 -8.77 -4.98
C VAL A 43 17.58 -9.79 -3.88
N ALA A 44 17.96 -9.34 -2.68
CA ALA A 44 18.20 -10.23 -1.53
C ALA A 44 16.94 -11.02 -1.14
N ILE A 45 15.75 -10.43 -1.28
CA ILE A 45 14.48 -11.08 -0.93
C ILE A 45 13.97 -12.01 -2.04
N HIS A 46 14.04 -11.56 -3.30
CA HIS A 46 13.37 -12.22 -4.43
C HIS A 46 14.31 -12.94 -5.40
N GLY A 47 15.63 -12.74 -5.28
CA GLY A 47 16.61 -13.34 -6.19
C GLY A 47 16.32 -13.02 -7.65
N ASP A 48 16.31 -14.05 -8.50
CA ASP A 48 16.05 -13.93 -9.94
C ASP A 48 14.64 -13.45 -10.30
N LYS A 49 13.70 -13.53 -9.36
CA LYS A 49 12.31 -13.04 -9.55
C LYS A 49 12.15 -11.54 -9.26
N SER A 50 13.26 -10.85 -8.96
CA SER A 50 13.23 -9.42 -8.67
C SER A 50 12.74 -8.60 -9.85
N PHE A 51 11.96 -7.56 -9.55
CA PHE A 51 11.44 -6.59 -10.52
C PHE A 51 10.60 -7.19 -11.65
N GLN A 52 10.01 -8.36 -11.44
CA GLN A 52 9.02 -8.91 -12.36
C GLN A 52 7.74 -8.07 -12.35
N SER A 53 6.88 -8.31 -13.35
CA SER A 53 5.63 -7.56 -13.48
C SER A 53 4.73 -7.77 -12.25
N THR A 54 4.37 -6.68 -11.61
CA THR A 54 3.42 -6.63 -10.50
C THR A 54 1.98 -6.41 -10.99
N ALA A 55 1.58 -7.10 -12.05
CA ALA A 55 0.26 -6.93 -12.66
C ALA A 55 -0.89 -7.17 -11.66
N HIS A 56 -0.70 -8.08 -10.70
CA HIS A 56 -1.67 -8.36 -9.63
C HIS A 56 -1.94 -7.15 -8.72
N LEU A 57 -1.00 -6.20 -8.60
CA LEU A 57 -1.18 -4.97 -7.79
C LEU A 57 -1.89 -3.83 -8.54
N ARG A 58 -2.47 -4.09 -9.71
CA ARG A 58 -3.22 -3.08 -10.44
C ARG A 58 -4.60 -2.79 -9.85
N HIS A 59 -5.20 -3.77 -9.20
CA HIS A 59 -6.52 -3.64 -8.61
C HIS A 59 -6.49 -2.91 -7.27
N ALA A 60 -7.50 -2.09 -6.99
CA ALA A 60 -7.62 -1.32 -5.75
C ALA A 60 -7.56 -2.21 -4.51
N GLN A 61 -8.21 -3.37 -4.56
CA GLN A 61 -8.21 -4.34 -3.47
C GLN A 61 -6.80 -4.85 -3.13
N ALA A 62 -5.99 -5.17 -4.14
CA ALA A 62 -4.61 -5.62 -3.92
C ALA A 62 -3.72 -4.50 -3.34
N ARG A 63 -3.93 -3.25 -3.76
CA ARG A 63 -3.26 -2.08 -3.18
C ARG A 63 -3.64 -1.86 -1.73
N LEU A 64 -4.93 -2.03 -1.40
CA LEU A 64 -5.39 -1.96 -0.01
C LEU A 64 -4.77 -3.07 0.84
N GLN A 65 -4.69 -4.30 0.32
CA GLN A 65 -4.03 -5.41 1.01
C GLN A 65 -2.54 -5.12 1.26
N ALA A 66 -1.85 -4.52 0.29
CA ALA A 66 -0.46 -4.08 0.45
C ALA A 66 -0.29 -3.05 1.59
N LEU A 67 -1.20 -2.08 1.69
CA LEU A 67 -1.21 -1.11 2.80
C LEU A 67 -1.56 -1.77 4.14
N LYS A 68 -2.53 -2.68 4.17
CA LYS A 68 -2.89 -3.44 5.37
C LYS A 68 -1.70 -4.28 5.86
N LEU A 69 -0.98 -4.94 4.96
CA LEU A 69 0.22 -5.71 5.30
C LEU A 69 1.27 -4.83 5.98
N MET A 70 1.48 -3.61 5.49
CA MET A 70 2.39 -2.63 6.09
C MET A 70 1.97 -2.28 7.51
N TRP A 71 0.68 -1.99 7.74
CA TRP A 71 0.17 -1.58 9.05
C TRP A 71 0.13 -2.74 10.05
N THR A 72 -0.26 -3.94 9.60
CA THR A 72 -0.36 -5.12 10.49
C THR A 72 1.00 -5.55 11.01
N ASN A 73 2.05 -5.43 10.19
CA ASN A 73 3.40 -5.84 10.56
C ASN A 73 4.28 -4.68 11.05
N ASP A 74 3.76 -3.48 11.11
CA ASP A 74 4.49 -2.24 11.45
C ASP A 74 5.76 -2.04 10.63
N TRP A 75 5.69 -2.39 9.35
CA TRP A 75 6.81 -2.29 8.42
C TRP A 75 6.97 -0.89 7.84
N SER A 76 8.21 -0.49 7.59
CA SER A 76 8.49 0.74 6.86
C SER A 76 8.02 0.64 5.40
N LEU A 77 7.71 1.79 4.79
CA LEU A 77 7.35 1.88 3.36
C LEU A 77 8.39 1.21 2.44
N GLY A 78 9.67 1.41 2.75
CA GLY A 78 10.77 0.82 1.97
C GLY A 78 10.78 -0.71 2.05
N HIS A 79 10.65 -1.25 3.26
CA HIS A 79 10.63 -2.69 3.49
C HIS A 79 9.42 -3.36 2.86
N THR A 80 8.22 -2.81 3.10
CA THR A 80 6.99 -3.33 2.48
C THR A 80 7.06 -3.30 0.96
N SER A 81 7.61 -2.23 0.39
CA SER A 81 7.79 -2.12 -1.06
C SER A 81 8.76 -3.17 -1.60
N ALA A 82 9.82 -3.47 -0.86
CA ALA A 82 10.76 -4.52 -1.24
C ALA A 82 10.12 -5.92 -1.13
N MET A 83 9.37 -6.19 -0.07
CA MET A 83 8.60 -7.44 0.09
C MET A 83 7.57 -7.66 -1.02
N LEU A 84 6.96 -6.60 -1.52
CA LEU A 84 6.00 -6.63 -2.63
C LEU A 84 6.66 -6.60 -4.02
N ASN A 85 7.97 -6.70 -4.09
CA ASN A 85 8.73 -6.67 -5.34
C ASN A 85 8.46 -5.42 -6.20
N LEU A 86 8.20 -4.27 -5.57
CA LEU A 86 7.93 -3.04 -6.29
C LEU A 86 9.22 -2.46 -6.89
N ALA A 87 9.10 -1.85 -8.05
CA ALA A 87 10.25 -1.22 -8.73
C ALA A 87 10.81 0.00 -7.96
N SER A 88 10.01 0.60 -7.09
CA SER A 88 10.37 1.77 -6.28
C SER A 88 9.44 1.89 -5.06
N PRO A 89 9.95 2.31 -3.89
CA PRO A 89 9.13 2.58 -2.71
C PRO A 89 8.15 3.75 -2.90
N GLY A 90 8.42 4.66 -3.84
CA GLY A 90 7.54 5.77 -4.16
C GLY A 90 6.15 5.34 -4.64
N LEU A 91 6.00 4.14 -5.20
CA LEU A 91 4.70 3.63 -5.63
C LEU A 91 3.77 3.36 -4.44
N LEU A 92 4.28 2.73 -3.40
CA LEU A 92 3.52 2.47 -2.17
C LEU A 92 3.19 3.79 -1.43
N PHE A 93 4.12 4.76 -1.45
CA PHE A 93 3.88 6.10 -0.91
C PHE A 93 2.70 6.79 -1.61
N VAL A 94 2.65 6.75 -2.95
CA VAL A 94 1.52 7.32 -3.72
C VAL A 94 0.19 6.63 -3.39
N TRP A 95 0.18 5.31 -3.17
CA TRP A 95 -1.03 4.61 -2.75
C TRP A 95 -1.47 5.01 -1.34
N LEU A 96 -0.55 5.14 -0.41
CA LEU A 96 -0.82 5.59 0.94
C LEU A 96 -1.40 7.01 0.97
N ASP A 97 -0.81 7.92 0.21
CA ASP A 97 -1.23 9.30 0.11
C ASP A 97 -2.66 9.41 -0.47
N ARG A 98 -2.91 8.73 -1.59
CA ARG A 98 -4.26 8.67 -2.19
C ARG A 98 -5.30 8.02 -1.29
N TYR A 99 -4.91 7.00 -0.54
CA TYR A 99 -5.81 6.38 0.43
C TYR A 99 -6.15 7.32 1.58
N ARG A 100 -5.21 8.14 2.03
CA ARG A 100 -5.46 9.18 3.04
C ARG A 100 -6.39 10.28 2.55
N GLU A 101 -6.26 10.67 1.28
CA GLU A 101 -7.09 11.73 0.69
C GLU A 101 -8.51 11.26 0.36
N LYS A 102 -8.66 10.08 -0.25
CA LYS A 102 -9.91 9.63 -0.88
C LYS A 102 -10.38 8.25 -0.42
N GLY A 103 -9.74 7.67 0.59
CA GLY A 103 -10.06 6.34 1.04
C GLY A 103 -9.84 5.27 -0.04
N PHE A 104 -10.71 4.27 -0.07
CA PHE A 104 -10.60 3.15 -1.02
C PHE A 104 -10.67 3.61 -2.49
N SER A 105 -11.52 4.58 -2.81
CA SER A 105 -11.67 5.11 -4.18
C SER A 105 -10.38 5.73 -4.73
N GLY A 106 -9.51 6.27 -3.86
CA GLY A 106 -8.19 6.77 -4.24
C GLY A 106 -7.23 5.68 -4.74
N LEU A 107 -7.50 4.42 -4.40
CA LEU A 107 -6.70 3.27 -4.84
C LEU A 107 -7.11 2.73 -6.20
N GLU A 108 -8.25 3.15 -6.74
CA GLU A 108 -8.68 2.74 -8.07
C GLU A 108 -7.70 3.21 -9.15
N TYR A 109 -7.69 2.47 -10.27
CA TYR A 109 -6.82 2.81 -11.39
C TYR A 109 -7.31 4.11 -12.03
N GLN A 110 -6.58 5.18 -11.81
CA GLN A 110 -6.79 6.42 -12.56
C GLN A 110 -5.98 6.33 -13.86
N SER A 111 -6.68 6.24 -14.98
CA SER A 111 -6.08 6.40 -16.30
C SER A 111 -5.35 7.75 -16.35
N ARG A 112 -4.09 7.75 -16.79
CA ARG A 112 -3.38 8.98 -17.15
C ARG A 112 -3.99 9.50 -18.46
N GLY A 113 -5.20 10.08 -18.35
CA GLY A 113 -5.77 10.84 -19.47
C GLY A 113 -4.93 12.07 -19.73
N LYS A 114 -4.67 12.39 -21.00
CA LYS A 114 -4.33 13.75 -21.40
C LYS A 114 -5.43 14.66 -20.86
N PRO A 115 -5.13 15.85 -20.28
CA PRO A 115 -6.17 16.78 -19.90
C PRO A 115 -6.99 17.06 -21.15
N SER A 116 -8.21 16.55 -21.18
CA SER A 116 -9.16 16.82 -22.27
C SER A 116 -9.56 18.29 -22.13
N MET A 117 -9.14 19.10 -23.07
CA MET A 117 -9.49 20.51 -23.16
C MET A 117 -10.93 20.72 -23.67
N LYS A 118 -11.77 19.70 -23.57
CA LYS A 118 -13.20 19.80 -23.88
C LYS A 118 -14.00 19.54 -22.61
N PRO A 119 -14.95 20.41 -22.25
CA PRO A 119 -15.91 20.08 -21.23
C PRO A 119 -16.77 18.93 -21.76
N SER A 120 -16.39 17.71 -21.49
CA SER A 120 -17.25 16.59 -21.77
C SER A 120 -18.38 16.62 -20.78
N ARG A 121 -19.61 16.73 -21.30
CA ARG A 121 -20.86 16.40 -20.65
C ARG A 121 -20.61 15.32 -19.61
N ILE A 122 -21.00 15.62 -18.39
CA ILE A 122 -21.09 14.68 -17.30
C ILE A 122 -22.06 13.58 -17.75
N VAL A 123 -21.54 12.51 -18.31
CA VAL A 123 -22.25 11.25 -18.32
C VAL A 123 -21.98 10.66 -16.93
N SER A 124 -22.92 10.90 -16.06
CA SER A 124 -23.03 10.19 -14.79
C SER A 124 -23.16 8.71 -15.12
N THR A 125 -22.03 7.98 -15.08
CA THR A 125 -22.10 6.54 -14.86
C THR A 125 -22.61 6.38 -13.44
N HIS A 126 -23.89 6.12 -13.31
CA HIS A 126 -24.52 5.65 -12.10
C HIS A 126 -23.76 4.44 -11.59
N CYS A 127 -22.90 4.63 -10.61
CA CYS A 127 -22.77 3.61 -9.58
C CYS A 127 -24.11 3.65 -8.85
N ASN A 128 -24.89 2.59 -8.97
CA ASN A 128 -26.12 2.35 -8.25
C ASN A 128 -25.84 2.20 -6.75
N ASP A 129 -25.63 3.30 -6.07
CA ASP A 129 -25.62 3.43 -4.62
C ASP A 129 -26.23 4.78 -4.24
N GLU A 130 -27.37 5.11 -4.87
CA GLU A 130 -28.30 6.06 -4.26
C GLU A 130 -29.11 5.31 -3.21
N LYS A 131 -28.43 4.93 -2.12
CA LYS A 131 -29.14 4.62 -0.88
C LYS A 131 -29.93 5.86 -0.52
N THR A 132 -31.23 5.72 -0.38
CA THR A 132 -32.09 6.81 0.03
C THR A 132 -31.63 7.33 1.40
N VAL A 133 -31.96 8.58 1.72
CA VAL A 133 -31.60 9.17 3.03
C VAL A 133 -32.17 8.33 4.17
N GLU A 134 -33.30 7.66 3.95
CA GLU A 134 -33.91 6.72 4.88
C GLU A 134 -33.06 5.46 5.07
N GLU A 135 -32.58 4.83 4.01
CA GLU A 135 -31.70 3.64 4.07
C GLU A 135 -30.37 3.96 4.77
N LEU A 136 -29.82 5.14 4.51
CA LEU A 136 -28.60 5.60 5.20
C LEU A 136 -28.83 5.82 6.70
N LYS A 137 -29.98 6.33 7.10
CA LYS A 137 -30.36 6.47 8.52
C LYS A 137 -30.53 5.12 9.20
N GLU A 138 -31.14 4.16 8.54
CA GLU A 138 -31.27 2.78 9.05
C GLU A 138 -29.90 2.10 9.20
N GLU A 139 -29.01 2.28 8.22
CA GLU A 139 -27.64 1.74 8.31
C GLU A 139 -26.84 2.38 9.44
N ILE A 140 -26.97 3.70 9.64
CA ILE A 140 -26.35 4.42 10.77
C ILE A 140 -26.90 3.90 12.10
N ALA A 141 -28.21 3.71 12.22
CA ALA A 141 -28.83 3.18 13.43
C ALA A 141 -28.36 1.74 13.72
N TYR A 142 -28.26 0.90 12.70
CA TYR A 142 -27.72 -0.45 12.83
C TYR A 142 -26.27 -0.44 13.30
N LEU A 143 -25.40 0.35 12.67
CA LEU A 143 -23.99 0.46 13.02
C LEU A 143 -23.79 1.05 14.44
N GLN A 144 -24.65 1.96 14.87
CA GLN A 144 -24.63 2.49 16.24
C GLN A 144 -24.99 1.42 17.27
N ALA A 145 -25.99 0.58 16.97
CA ALA A 145 -26.37 -0.54 17.82
C ALA A 145 -25.25 -1.60 17.90
N GLU A 146 -24.64 -1.94 16.79
CA GLU A 146 -23.49 -2.86 16.75
C GLU A 146 -22.32 -2.33 17.59
N ASN A 147 -21.97 -1.06 17.44
CA ASN A 147 -20.92 -0.41 18.21
C ASN A 147 -21.24 -0.41 19.73
N ALA A 148 -22.50 -0.22 20.11
CA ALA A 148 -22.91 -0.28 21.51
C ALA A 148 -22.73 -1.69 22.09
N VAL A 149 -23.08 -2.73 21.34
CA VAL A 149 -22.87 -4.13 21.74
C VAL A 149 -21.38 -4.45 21.88
N LEU A 150 -20.56 -4.03 20.91
CA LEU A 150 -19.11 -4.25 20.96
C LEU A 150 -18.45 -3.55 22.17
N LYS A 151 -18.83 -2.30 22.46
CA LYS A 151 -18.35 -1.58 23.65
C LYS A 151 -18.73 -2.32 24.93
N LYS A 152 -19.99 -2.78 25.04
CA LYS A 152 -20.44 -3.52 26.21
C LYS A 152 -19.71 -4.85 26.39
N TRP A 153 -19.43 -5.53 25.28
CA TRP A 153 -18.66 -6.77 25.30
C TRP A 153 -17.20 -6.53 25.74
N GLU A 154 -16.62 -5.43 25.33
CA GLU A 154 -15.27 -5.04 25.73
C GLU A 154 -15.18 -4.66 27.20
N GLU A 155 -16.17 -3.95 27.73
CA GLU A 155 -16.32 -3.67 29.17
C GLU A 155 -16.41 -4.97 29.99
N LEU A 156 -17.21 -5.93 29.54
CA LEU A 156 -17.36 -7.23 30.19
C LEU A 156 -16.06 -8.05 30.17
N ARG A 157 -15.29 -7.96 29.09
CA ARG A 157 -13.96 -8.58 29.00
C ARG A 157 -12.98 -7.95 29.99
N GLN A 158 -13.00 -6.63 30.10
CA GLN A 158 -12.12 -5.89 31.01
C GLN A 158 -12.46 -6.20 32.46
N THR A 159 -13.74 -6.23 32.81
CA THR A 159 -14.19 -6.58 34.19
C THR A 159 -13.82 -8.01 34.56
N LYS A 160 -13.99 -8.99 33.67
CA LYS A 160 -13.51 -10.37 33.86
C LYS A 160 -12.01 -10.45 34.09
N ARG A 161 -11.21 -9.70 33.29
CA ARG A 161 -9.76 -9.66 33.47
C ARG A 161 -9.33 -9.05 34.79
N GLN A 162 -10.06 -8.02 35.29
CA GLN A 162 -9.79 -7.41 36.60
C GLN A 162 -10.18 -8.34 37.75
N GLN A 163 -11.28 -9.07 37.64
CA GLN A 163 -11.70 -10.06 38.65
C GLN A 163 -10.73 -11.25 38.74
N THR A 164 -10.18 -11.70 37.63
CA THR A 164 -9.16 -12.76 37.63
C THR A 164 -7.81 -12.32 38.20
N LYS A 165 -7.45 -11.03 38.07
CA LYS A 165 -6.24 -10.46 38.70
C LYS A 165 -6.42 -10.23 40.20
N LYS A 166 -7.62 -10.02 40.72
CA LYS A 166 -7.91 -9.85 42.19
C LYS A 166 -7.96 -11.19 42.95
N LYS A 167 -8.10 -12.32 42.24
CA LYS A 167 -8.16 -13.66 42.86
C LYS A 167 -6.80 -14.38 42.91
N ARG A 168 -5.73 -13.73 42.50
CA ARG A 168 -4.35 -14.19 42.65
C ARG A 168 -3.61 -13.34 43.65
#